data_2b68a871ab2c07f5ce634319adcc8c21
#
_entry.id   2b68a871ab2c07f5ce634319adcc8c21
#
_cell.length_a   1.000
_cell.length_b   1.000
_cell.length_c   1.000
_cell.angle_alpha   90.00
_cell.angle_beta   90.00
_cell.angle_gamma   90.00
#
_symmetry.space_group_name_H-M   'P 1'
#
loop_
_entity.id
_entity.type
_entity.pdbx_description
1 polymer ?
#
loop_
_entity_poly.entity_id
_entity_poly.type
_entity_poly.pdbx_seq_one_letter_code
_entity_poly.pdbx_strand_id
1 'polypeptide(L)'
;MTPKPAAKPHTVMKRGGIIACTVLTLLTPLGLLLIRLARTDAAAVERWYSLGLYRGMTTALTALTGRLPFSAMEVILLLLGAAILLYLVFWVREAIRQKWCWWLVCLKRLWIILSAASAVFFWFILTGDLNYYRIPVGESIGLQTEATDVETLRALCRVLAQQAGELRPQCSEDAEGVFASAVSYGELADTASAAVTALDELYGVQLFGLAGRTRPKAMRFSEVMSYIQLTGVIFPYISEANINVHQPAYGISSTMCHELSHICGFMREDEANFISYLACYHSGSTELRYSGAMLGLIHATNRLTRYDADAWREVGALLPEGVLRDLAANSRYWARYDTPVGETADRWNDAYLKANAQTDGVQSYGRMVDLLIAFYRAQGLI
;
A
#
# COMPACT_ATOMS: atom_id res chain seq x y z
N MET A 1 20.60 64.17 -19.09
CA MET A 1 20.08 62.79 -19.05
C MET A 1 20.25 62.24 -17.64
N THR A 2 19.19 62.28 -16.86
CA THR A 2 19.20 61.69 -15.52
C THR A 2 19.21 60.15 -15.65
N PRO A 3 20.09 59.40 -14.95
CA PRO A 3 20.09 57.96 -15.05
C PRO A 3 18.77 57.41 -14.48
N LYS A 4 18.08 56.56 -15.27
CA LYS A 4 16.92 55.82 -14.79
C LYS A 4 17.30 55.07 -13.50
N PRO A 5 16.49 55.17 -12.44
CA PRO A 5 16.76 54.41 -11.23
C PRO A 5 16.81 52.92 -11.56
N ALA A 6 17.92 52.29 -11.14
CA ALA A 6 18.08 50.83 -11.29
C ALA A 6 16.86 50.13 -10.68
N ALA A 7 16.14 49.37 -11.50
CA ALA A 7 15.02 48.59 -11.04
C ALA A 7 15.48 47.72 -9.86
N LYS A 8 14.84 47.90 -8.68
CA LYS A 8 15.17 47.08 -7.49
C LYS A 8 15.04 45.62 -7.91
N PRO A 9 16.03 44.80 -7.60
CA PRO A 9 15.98 43.39 -7.97
C PRO A 9 14.76 42.73 -7.29
N HIS A 10 13.77 42.32 -8.09
CA HIS A 10 12.59 41.55 -7.65
C HIS A 10 12.95 40.14 -7.15
N THR A 11 14.22 39.85 -6.93
CA THR A 11 14.80 38.58 -6.48
C THR A 11 14.61 38.29 -5.00
N VAL A 12 14.37 39.34 -4.19
CA VAL A 12 14.20 39.15 -2.73
C VAL A 12 12.76 38.74 -2.42
N MET A 13 12.62 37.63 -1.70
CA MET A 13 11.29 37.22 -1.17
C MET A 13 10.74 38.30 -0.24
N LYS A 14 9.42 38.54 -0.30
CA LYS A 14 8.76 39.37 0.70
C LYS A 14 8.87 38.71 2.08
N ARG A 15 8.94 39.52 3.15
CA ARG A 15 9.07 39.04 4.54
C ARG A 15 8.09 37.91 4.90
N GLY A 16 6.82 38.02 4.48
CA GLY A 16 5.81 36.96 4.69
C GLY A 16 6.17 35.65 4.01
N GLY A 17 6.73 35.68 2.79
CA GLY A 17 7.19 34.48 2.09
C GLY A 17 8.38 33.81 2.78
N ILE A 18 9.32 34.61 3.33
CA ILE A 18 10.45 34.09 4.11
C ILE A 18 9.92 33.35 5.35
N ILE A 19 9.01 33.98 6.10
CA ILE A 19 8.43 33.38 7.31
C ILE A 19 7.71 32.07 6.94
N ALA A 20 6.87 32.07 5.90
CA ALA A 20 6.15 30.88 5.46
C ALA A 20 7.10 29.73 5.08
N CYS A 21 8.13 30.00 4.27
CA CYS A 21 9.12 28.98 3.90
C CYS A 21 9.89 28.46 5.13
N THR A 22 10.26 29.34 6.06
CA THR A 22 10.94 28.93 7.30
C THR A 22 10.05 27.98 8.12
N VAL A 23 8.80 28.36 8.36
CA VAL A 23 7.84 27.52 9.12
C VAL A 23 7.65 26.17 8.44
N LEU A 24 7.42 26.16 7.12
CA LEU A 24 7.24 24.90 6.38
C LEU A 24 8.49 24.02 6.42
N THR A 25 9.70 24.60 6.31
CA THR A 25 10.96 23.84 6.38
C THR A 25 11.16 23.20 7.76
N LEU A 26 10.67 23.83 8.83
CA LEU A 26 10.73 23.27 10.20
C LEU A 26 9.81 22.07 10.42
N LEU A 27 8.87 21.78 9.51
CA LEU A 27 8.01 20.60 9.61
C LEU A 27 8.80 19.29 9.44
N THR A 28 9.88 19.27 8.64
CA THR A 28 10.73 18.06 8.53
C THR A 28 11.35 17.64 9.86
N PRO A 29 12.13 18.49 10.57
CA PRO A 29 12.68 18.07 11.86
C PRO A 29 11.59 17.76 12.90
N LEU A 30 10.44 18.43 12.86
CA LEU A 30 9.30 18.09 13.72
C LEU A 30 8.77 16.69 13.41
N GLY A 31 8.57 16.36 12.14
CA GLY A 31 8.14 15.02 11.72
C GLY A 31 9.14 13.92 12.14
N LEU A 32 10.44 14.15 11.95
CA LEU A 32 11.47 13.21 12.39
C LEU A 32 11.48 13.04 13.91
N LEU A 33 11.20 14.09 14.67
CA LEU A 33 11.02 14.00 16.13
C LEU A 33 9.82 13.13 16.48
N LEU A 34 8.68 13.30 15.79
CA LEU A 34 7.48 12.46 16.01
C LEU A 34 7.77 10.99 15.74
N ILE A 35 8.46 10.66 14.62
CA ILE A 35 8.89 9.29 14.31
C ILE A 35 9.78 8.73 15.43
N ARG A 36 10.74 9.53 15.91
CA ARG A 36 11.62 9.11 17.00
C ARG A 36 10.85 8.80 18.30
N LEU A 37 9.86 9.62 18.63
CA LEU A 37 8.99 9.39 19.78
C LEU A 37 8.09 8.15 19.59
N ALA A 38 7.51 7.98 18.39
CA ALA A 38 6.68 6.84 18.07
C ALA A 38 7.41 5.49 18.23
N ARG A 39 8.71 5.45 17.95
CA ARG A 39 9.56 4.25 18.13
C ARG A 39 9.70 3.79 19.59
N THR A 40 9.40 4.64 20.56
CA THR A 40 9.64 4.35 21.98
C THR A 40 8.44 3.73 22.69
N ASP A 41 7.21 3.92 22.15
CA ASP A 41 5.99 3.48 22.84
C ASP A 41 4.87 3.16 21.82
N ALA A 42 4.76 1.88 21.45
CA ALA A 42 3.74 1.38 20.54
C ALA A 42 2.31 1.54 21.11
N ALA A 43 2.15 1.42 22.45
CA ALA A 43 0.85 1.57 23.08
C ALA A 43 0.35 3.02 23.02
N ALA A 44 1.26 3.99 23.17
CA ALA A 44 0.92 5.41 22.98
C ALA A 44 0.56 5.71 21.52
N VAL A 45 1.31 5.14 20.55
CA VAL A 45 0.98 5.26 19.11
C VAL A 45 -0.40 4.68 18.84
N GLU A 46 -0.69 3.47 19.34
CA GLU A 46 -1.99 2.83 19.14
C GLU A 46 -3.12 3.71 19.68
N ARG A 47 -3.02 4.09 20.97
CA ARG A 47 -4.10 4.78 21.68
C ARG A 47 -4.35 6.20 21.17
N TRP A 48 -3.30 7.01 21.04
CA TRP A 48 -3.44 8.45 20.80
C TRP A 48 -3.37 8.81 19.32
N TYR A 49 -2.58 8.08 18.56
CA TYR A 49 -2.42 8.38 17.15
C TYR A 49 -3.29 7.46 16.28
N SER A 50 -3.09 6.14 16.27
CA SER A 50 -3.78 5.23 15.33
C SER A 50 -5.30 5.22 15.55
N LEU A 51 -5.76 5.02 16.79
CA LEU A 51 -7.18 5.00 17.15
C LEU A 51 -7.76 6.39 17.41
N GLY A 52 -6.92 7.39 17.63
CA GLY A 52 -7.31 8.78 17.90
C GLY A 52 -7.18 9.68 16.67
N LEU A 53 -6.03 10.35 16.55
CA LEU A 53 -5.79 11.39 15.54
C LEU A 53 -5.91 10.85 14.10
N TYR A 54 -5.21 9.75 13.79
CA TYR A 54 -5.23 9.13 12.45
C TYR A 54 -6.65 8.73 12.05
N ARG A 55 -7.36 8.05 12.95
CA ARG A 55 -8.75 7.64 12.72
C ARG A 55 -9.67 8.82 12.42
N GLY A 56 -9.52 9.92 13.16
CA GLY A 56 -10.26 11.17 12.93
C GLY A 56 -9.96 11.79 11.56
N MET A 57 -8.68 11.92 11.23
CA MET A 57 -8.23 12.46 9.94
C MET A 57 -8.70 11.59 8.78
N THR A 58 -8.48 10.28 8.84
CA THR A 58 -8.90 9.33 7.79
C THR A 58 -10.40 9.32 7.62
N THR A 59 -11.19 9.41 8.72
CA THR A 59 -12.66 9.57 8.63
C THR A 59 -13.05 10.81 7.84
N ALA A 60 -12.41 11.95 8.08
CA ALA A 60 -12.69 13.19 7.37
C ALA A 60 -12.26 13.09 5.89
N LEU A 61 -11.08 12.55 5.60
CA LEU A 61 -10.58 12.38 4.24
C LEU A 61 -11.43 11.41 3.43
N THR A 62 -11.78 10.24 3.98
CA THR A 62 -12.64 9.26 3.30
C THR A 62 -14.07 9.77 3.10
N ALA A 63 -14.56 10.68 3.93
CA ALA A 63 -15.85 11.33 3.70
C ALA A 63 -15.84 12.19 2.41
N LEU A 64 -14.68 12.71 2.02
CA LEU A 64 -14.51 13.50 0.78
C LEU A 64 -14.24 12.61 -0.43
N THR A 65 -13.35 11.63 -0.30
CA THR A 65 -12.84 10.83 -1.42
C THR A 65 -13.61 9.52 -1.62
N GLY A 66 -14.14 8.92 -0.55
CA GLY A 66 -14.74 7.58 -0.57
C GLY A 66 -15.94 7.44 -1.52
N ARG A 67 -16.67 8.52 -1.79
CA ARG A 67 -17.83 8.55 -2.69
C ARG A 67 -17.49 8.83 -4.16
N LEU A 68 -16.26 9.22 -4.47
CA LEU A 68 -15.86 9.48 -5.85
C LEU A 68 -15.86 8.18 -6.66
N PRO A 69 -16.39 8.18 -7.89
CA PRO A 69 -16.43 6.98 -8.75
C PRO A 69 -15.11 6.73 -9.50
N PHE A 70 -14.06 7.51 -9.24
CA PHE A 70 -12.75 7.46 -9.89
C PHE A 70 -11.65 7.69 -8.86
N SER A 71 -10.40 7.38 -9.22
CA SER A 71 -9.22 7.65 -8.41
C SER A 71 -8.92 9.15 -8.38
N ALA A 72 -9.06 9.78 -7.20
CA ALA A 72 -8.65 11.16 -6.99
C ALA A 72 -7.13 11.29 -7.02
N MET A 73 -6.39 10.24 -6.63
CA MET A 73 -4.93 10.18 -6.75
C MET A 73 -4.49 10.45 -8.19
N GLU A 74 -5.09 9.77 -9.19
CA GLU A 74 -4.73 9.97 -10.60
C GLU A 74 -4.93 11.43 -11.04
N VAL A 75 -6.04 12.04 -10.65
CA VAL A 75 -6.32 13.44 -10.95
C VAL A 75 -5.30 14.37 -10.28
N ILE A 76 -5.00 14.13 -8.99
CA ILE A 76 -4.02 14.93 -8.24
C ILE A 76 -2.63 14.81 -8.87
N LEU A 77 -2.19 13.62 -9.26
CA LEU A 77 -0.89 13.41 -9.88
C LEU A 77 -0.78 14.11 -11.25
N LEU A 78 -1.83 14.08 -12.06
CA LEU A 78 -1.87 14.81 -13.33
C LEU A 78 -1.81 16.32 -13.12
N LEU A 79 -2.61 16.86 -12.17
CA LEU A 79 -2.60 18.28 -11.83
C LEU A 79 -1.25 18.71 -11.24
N LEU A 80 -0.65 17.87 -10.40
CA LEU A 80 0.68 18.12 -9.84
C LEU A 80 1.75 18.16 -10.94
N GLY A 81 1.72 17.21 -11.88
CA GLY A 81 2.62 17.22 -13.04
C GLY A 81 2.49 18.50 -13.88
N ALA A 82 1.27 18.93 -14.17
CA ALA A 82 1.02 20.18 -14.86
C ALA A 82 1.51 21.41 -14.06
N ALA A 83 1.28 21.43 -12.74
CA ALA A 83 1.75 22.50 -11.86
C ALA A 83 3.28 22.58 -11.80
N ILE A 84 3.96 21.42 -11.72
CA ILE A 84 5.43 21.36 -11.75
C ILE A 84 5.95 21.90 -13.08
N LEU A 85 5.38 21.49 -14.21
CA LEU A 85 5.78 21.97 -15.53
C LEU A 85 5.62 23.50 -15.63
N LEU A 86 4.48 24.04 -15.24
CA LEU A 86 4.24 25.48 -15.21
C LEU A 86 5.21 26.20 -14.29
N TYR A 87 5.48 25.63 -13.11
CA TYR A 87 6.45 26.20 -12.16
C TYR A 87 7.86 26.26 -12.76
N LEU A 88 8.31 25.22 -13.45
CA LEU A 88 9.60 25.17 -14.13
C LEU A 88 9.68 26.24 -15.25
N VAL A 89 8.63 26.38 -16.06
CA VAL A 89 8.57 27.43 -17.08
C VAL A 89 8.70 28.82 -16.46
N PHE A 90 7.96 29.10 -15.38
CA PHE A 90 8.07 30.37 -14.67
C PHE A 90 9.45 30.57 -14.05
N TRP A 91 10.06 29.53 -13.48
CA TRP A 91 11.41 29.58 -12.93
C TRP A 91 12.44 29.95 -14.00
N VAL A 92 12.44 29.24 -15.13
CA VAL A 92 13.37 29.51 -16.25
C VAL A 92 13.20 30.93 -16.77
N ARG A 93 11.93 31.38 -16.98
CA ARG A 93 11.64 32.75 -17.44
C ARG A 93 12.13 33.82 -16.45
N GLU A 94 11.97 33.60 -15.15
CA GLU A 94 12.47 34.50 -14.11
C GLU A 94 14.01 34.52 -14.11
N ALA A 95 14.67 33.39 -14.19
CA ALA A 95 16.13 33.29 -14.23
C ALA A 95 16.72 34.00 -15.45
N ILE A 96 16.13 33.85 -16.64
CA ILE A 96 16.56 34.55 -17.87
C ILE A 96 16.38 36.08 -17.74
N ARG A 97 15.28 36.53 -17.14
CA ARG A 97 15.04 37.97 -16.95
C ARG A 97 16.01 38.60 -15.95
N GLN A 98 16.47 37.85 -14.95
CA GLN A 98 17.37 38.32 -13.86
C GLN A 98 18.86 37.98 -14.16
N LYS A 99 19.33 38.28 -15.36
CA LYS A 99 20.64 37.87 -15.91
C LYS A 99 21.81 37.92 -14.92
N TRP A 100 21.89 38.98 -14.11
CA TRP A 100 23.00 39.18 -13.14
C TRP A 100 22.79 38.51 -11.79
N CYS A 101 21.55 38.12 -11.46
CA CYS A 101 21.18 37.54 -10.17
C CYS A 101 20.45 36.21 -10.31
N TRP A 102 20.63 35.51 -11.44
CA TRP A 102 19.95 34.23 -11.73
C TRP A 102 20.13 33.18 -10.61
N TRP A 103 21.30 33.16 -10.00
CA TRP A 103 21.60 32.23 -8.89
C TRP A 103 20.76 32.51 -7.63
N LEU A 104 20.45 33.80 -7.34
CA LEU A 104 19.52 34.14 -6.25
C LEU A 104 18.08 33.69 -6.56
N VAL A 105 17.68 33.76 -7.83
CA VAL A 105 16.40 33.22 -8.28
C VAL A 105 16.39 31.72 -8.05
N CYS A 106 17.45 31.02 -8.43
CA CYS A 106 17.56 29.57 -8.20
C CYS A 106 17.50 29.21 -6.72
N LEU A 107 18.24 29.87 -5.86
CA LEU A 107 18.21 29.65 -4.41
C LEU A 107 16.82 29.89 -3.81
N LYS A 108 16.15 30.97 -4.20
CA LYS A 108 14.78 31.26 -3.79
C LYS A 108 13.82 30.13 -4.21
N ARG A 109 13.90 29.70 -5.46
CA ARG A 109 13.04 28.67 -6.02
C ARG A 109 13.29 27.31 -5.41
N LEU A 110 14.55 26.95 -5.17
CA LEU A 110 14.93 25.72 -4.45
C LEU A 110 14.41 25.74 -3.01
N TRP A 111 14.51 26.87 -2.31
CA TRP A 111 13.98 26.95 -0.95
C TRP A 111 12.46 26.79 -0.92
N ILE A 112 11.71 27.35 -1.88
CA ILE A 112 10.27 27.12 -2.02
C ILE A 112 9.96 25.64 -2.23
N ILE A 113 10.72 24.96 -3.11
CA ILE A 113 10.55 23.52 -3.36
C ILE A 113 10.83 22.70 -2.09
N LEU A 114 11.93 22.98 -1.40
CA LEU A 114 12.28 22.29 -0.15
C LEU A 114 11.23 22.52 0.93
N SER A 115 10.67 23.73 1.03
CA SER A 115 9.61 24.06 1.97
C SER A 115 8.32 23.29 1.65
N ALA A 116 7.95 23.21 0.38
CA ALA A 116 6.79 22.45 -0.08
C ALA A 116 7.00 20.96 0.15
N ALA A 117 8.18 20.42 -0.19
CA ALA A 117 8.53 19.01 0.06
C ALA A 117 8.50 18.67 1.55
N SER A 118 8.97 19.58 2.41
CA SER A 118 8.90 19.43 3.87
C SER A 118 7.46 19.32 4.38
N ALA A 119 6.55 20.16 3.85
CA ALA A 119 5.13 20.10 4.21
C ALA A 119 4.47 18.79 3.73
N VAL A 120 4.77 18.36 2.51
CA VAL A 120 4.26 17.10 1.94
C VAL A 120 4.79 15.90 2.74
N PHE A 121 6.07 15.90 3.09
CA PHE A 121 6.68 14.85 3.92
C PHE A 121 6.07 14.80 5.32
N PHE A 122 5.86 15.94 5.96
CA PHE A 122 5.22 16.00 7.27
C PHE A 122 3.78 15.50 7.22
N TRP A 123 3.03 15.86 6.17
CA TRP A 123 1.67 15.36 5.96
C TRP A 123 1.66 13.84 5.74
N PHE A 124 2.62 13.30 4.99
CA PHE A 124 2.81 11.85 4.84
C PHE A 124 3.04 11.15 6.20
N ILE A 125 3.90 11.74 7.05
CA ILE A 125 4.13 11.22 8.41
C ILE A 125 2.81 11.16 9.19
N LEU A 126 2.00 12.22 9.13
CA LEU A 126 0.72 12.30 9.84
C LEU A 126 -0.40 11.45 9.24
N THR A 127 -0.33 11.08 7.98
CA THR A 127 -1.39 10.31 7.29
C THR A 127 -1.03 8.86 7.04
N GLY A 128 0.17 8.42 7.44
CA GLY A 128 0.60 7.03 7.22
C GLY A 128 1.73 6.57 8.12
N ASP A 129 2.88 7.23 8.03
CA ASP A 129 4.17 6.71 8.48
C ASP A 129 4.23 6.36 9.99
N LEU A 130 3.62 7.14 10.87
CA LEU A 130 3.59 6.85 12.31
C LEU A 130 2.90 5.52 12.64
N ASN A 131 2.01 5.03 11.79
CA ASN A 131 1.33 3.74 11.97
C ASN A 131 2.27 2.51 11.81
N TYR A 132 3.46 2.67 11.27
CA TYR A 132 4.47 1.60 11.30
C TYR A 132 4.88 1.20 12.72
N TYR A 133 4.67 2.07 13.69
CA TYR A 133 5.09 1.90 15.09
C TYR A 133 3.96 1.51 16.03
N ARG A 134 2.76 1.20 15.50
CA ARG A 134 1.60 0.73 16.27
C ARG A 134 1.78 -0.71 16.76
N ILE A 135 0.90 -1.15 17.67
CA ILE A 135 0.83 -2.54 18.12
C ILE A 135 0.57 -3.46 16.94
N PRO A 136 1.32 -4.59 16.82
CA PRO A 136 1.10 -5.56 15.75
C PRO A 136 -0.32 -6.13 15.73
N VAL A 137 -0.85 -6.37 14.51
CA VAL A 137 -2.21 -6.93 14.36
C VAL A 137 -2.36 -8.29 15.03
N GLY A 138 -1.35 -9.17 14.93
CA GLY A 138 -1.37 -10.48 15.56
C GLY A 138 -1.58 -10.37 17.07
N GLU A 139 -0.84 -9.47 17.73
CA GLU A 139 -0.99 -9.20 19.17
C GLU A 139 -2.38 -8.63 19.50
N SER A 140 -2.87 -7.71 18.65
CA SER A 140 -4.19 -7.06 18.83
C SER A 140 -5.37 -8.04 18.75
N ILE A 141 -5.23 -9.14 17.98
CA ILE A 141 -6.27 -10.19 17.84
C ILE A 141 -5.92 -11.48 18.60
N GLY A 142 -4.92 -11.44 19.47
CA GLY A 142 -4.57 -12.55 20.36
C GLY A 142 -3.80 -13.71 19.73
N LEU A 143 -3.17 -13.52 18.55
CA LEU A 143 -2.32 -14.50 17.92
C LEU A 143 -0.87 -14.38 18.42
N GLN A 144 -0.29 -15.51 18.76
CA GLN A 144 1.12 -15.62 19.12
C GLN A 144 1.90 -16.35 18.02
N THR A 145 2.90 -15.68 17.48
CA THR A 145 3.81 -16.28 16.49
C THR A 145 4.93 -16.99 17.19
N GLU A 146 5.24 -18.21 16.75
CA GLU A 146 6.33 -19.03 17.23
C GLU A 146 7.30 -19.35 16.08
N ALA A 147 8.51 -19.81 16.43
CA ALA A 147 9.44 -20.30 15.42
C ALA A 147 8.82 -21.46 14.64
N THR A 148 8.91 -21.39 13.31
CA THR A 148 8.29 -22.35 12.41
C THR A 148 9.32 -23.32 11.87
N ASP A 149 9.04 -24.61 11.97
CA ASP A 149 9.80 -25.67 11.28
C ASP A 149 9.25 -25.90 9.84
N VAL A 150 10.02 -26.63 9.04
CA VAL A 150 9.68 -26.90 7.64
C VAL A 150 8.44 -27.78 7.51
N GLU A 151 8.21 -28.70 8.44
CA GLU A 151 7.06 -29.61 8.38
C GLU A 151 5.75 -28.87 8.65
N THR A 152 5.74 -27.94 9.60
CA THR A 152 4.60 -27.05 9.83
C THR A 152 4.33 -26.19 8.61
N LEU A 153 5.37 -25.68 7.94
CA LEU A 153 5.22 -24.91 6.71
C LEU A 153 4.66 -25.77 5.56
N ARG A 154 5.08 -27.03 5.44
CA ARG A 154 4.51 -28.00 4.48
C ARG A 154 3.05 -28.27 4.78
N ALA A 155 2.67 -28.46 6.05
CA ALA A 155 1.28 -28.66 6.47
C ALA A 155 0.42 -27.46 6.06
N LEU A 156 0.87 -26.22 6.32
CA LEU A 156 0.20 -25.00 5.86
C LEU A 156 0.00 -24.98 4.34
N CYS A 157 1.06 -25.29 3.57
CA CYS A 157 0.96 -25.31 2.11
C CYS A 157 -0.07 -26.33 1.61
N ARG A 158 -0.16 -27.51 2.24
CA ARG A 158 -1.18 -28.53 1.88
C ARG A 158 -2.59 -28.04 2.16
N VAL A 159 -2.83 -27.43 3.32
CA VAL A 159 -4.14 -26.89 3.68
C VAL A 159 -4.56 -25.78 2.70
N LEU A 160 -3.66 -24.86 2.37
CA LEU A 160 -3.93 -23.78 1.42
C LEU A 160 -4.15 -24.30 -0.01
N ALA A 161 -3.40 -25.31 -0.43
CA ALA A 161 -3.59 -25.98 -1.73
C ALA A 161 -4.97 -26.65 -1.81
N GLN A 162 -5.38 -27.34 -0.75
CA GLN A 162 -6.71 -27.94 -0.65
C GLN A 162 -7.80 -26.88 -0.73
N GLN A 163 -7.70 -25.80 0.04
CA GLN A 163 -8.68 -24.71 0.02
C GLN A 163 -8.80 -24.07 -1.38
N ALA A 164 -7.68 -23.76 -2.02
CA ALA A 164 -7.69 -23.24 -3.37
C ALA A 164 -8.33 -24.22 -4.36
N GLY A 165 -8.03 -25.53 -4.21
CA GLY A 165 -8.59 -26.59 -5.03
C GLY A 165 -10.10 -26.77 -4.87
N GLU A 166 -10.63 -26.64 -3.67
CA GLU A 166 -12.06 -26.75 -3.37
C GLU A 166 -12.85 -25.51 -3.85
N LEU A 167 -12.25 -24.34 -3.80
CA LEU A 167 -12.91 -23.09 -4.17
C LEU A 167 -12.87 -22.83 -5.68
N ARG A 168 -11.80 -23.19 -6.38
CA ARG A 168 -11.63 -22.89 -7.81
C ARG A 168 -12.77 -23.38 -8.72
N PRO A 169 -13.28 -24.61 -8.58
CA PRO A 169 -14.42 -25.08 -9.40
C PRO A 169 -15.73 -24.32 -9.20
N GLN A 170 -15.83 -23.54 -8.12
CA GLN A 170 -17.00 -22.73 -7.78
C GLN A 170 -16.89 -21.30 -8.33
N CYS A 171 -15.74 -20.94 -8.93
CA CYS A 171 -15.48 -19.63 -9.52
C CYS A 171 -15.76 -19.65 -11.02
N SER A 172 -16.09 -18.49 -11.56
CA SER A 172 -16.23 -18.28 -13.00
C SER A 172 -14.87 -18.27 -13.70
N GLU A 173 -14.87 -18.57 -15.00
CA GLU A 173 -13.69 -18.58 -15.83
C GLU A 173 -13.96 -17.98 -17.21
N ASP A 174 -12.91 -17.49 -17.84
CA ASP A 174 -12.94 -17.00 -19.22
C ASP A 174 -12.89 -18.16 -20.25
N ALA A 175 -12.80 -17.80 -21.53
CA ALA A 175 -12.75 -18.77 -22.63
C ALA A 175 -11.49 -19.65 -22.59
N GLU A 176 -10.42 -19.20 -21.96
CA GLU A 176 -9.16 -19.93 -21.75
C GLU A 176 -9.15 -20.77 -20.46
N GLY A 177 -10.26 -20.76 -19.71
CA GLY A 177 -10.39 -21.47 -18.43
C GLY A 177 -9.60 -20.83 -17.28
N VAL A 178 -9.22 -19.57 -17.41
CA VAL A 178 -8.60 -18.78 -16.35
C VAL A 178 -9.68 -18.10 -15.52
N PHE A 179 -9.43 -17.92 -14.22
CA PHE A 179 -10.36 -17.23 -13.32
C PHE A 179 -10.80 -15.88 -13.88
N ALA A 180 -12.11 -15.66 -13.90
CA ALA A 180 -12.73 -14.38 -14.24
C ALA A 180 -13.79 -14.03 -13.19
N SER A 181 -13.85 -12.76 -12.78
CA SER A 181 -14.89 -12.33 -11.83
C SER A 181 -16.28 -12.38 -12.46
N ALA A 182 -17.25 -12.94 -11.74
CA ALA A 182 -18.65 -12.98 -12.14
C ALA A 182 -19.42 -11.70 -11.77
N VAL A 183 -18.83 -10.87 -10.91
CA VAL A 183 -19.47 -9.66 -10.38
C VAL A 183 -18.77 -8.39 -10.88
N SER A 184 -19.46 -7.26 -10.83
CA SER A 184 -18.88 -5.99 -11.20
C SER A 184 -17.80 -5.54 -10.20
N TYR A 185 -16.86 -4.70 -10.67
CA TYR A 185 -15.82 -4.11 -9.80
C TYR A 185 -16.43 -3.41 -8.57
N GLY A 186 -17.56 -2.71 -8.73
CA GLY A 186 -18.22 -2.00 -7.65
C GLY A 186 -18.75 -2.96 -6.57
N GLU A 187 -19.38 -4.06 -6.95
CA GLU A 187 -19.85 -5.11 -6.03
C GLU A 187 -18.68 -5.79 -5.33
N LEU A 188 -17.60 -6.05 -6.05
CA LEU A 188 -16.38 -6.64 -5.49
C LEU A 188 -15.76 -5.71 -4.44
N ALA A 189 -15.68 -4.40 -4.73
CA ALA A 189 -15.15 -3.38 -3.82
C ALA A 189 -16.02 -3.22 -2.57
N ASP A 190 -17.36 -3.28 -2.69
CA ASP A 190 -18.27 -3.27 -1.55
C ASP A 190 -18.10 -4.52 -0.68
N THR A 191 -18.01 -5.68 -1.32
CA THR A 191 -17.80 -6.96 -0.62
C THR A 191 -16.46 -6.97 0.12
N ALA A 192 -15.37 -6.47 -0.50
CA ALA A 192 -14.07 -6.36 0.15
C ALA A 192 -14.11 -5.40 1.35
N SER A 193 -14.77 -4.24 1.20
CA SER A 193 -14.91 -3.26 2.30
C SER A 193 -15.71 -3.84 3.47
N ALA A 194 -16.79 -4.57 3.18
CA ALA A 194 -17.59 -5.27 4.19
C ALA A 194 -16.79 -6.39 4.87
N ALA A 195 -16.04 -7.18 4.11
CA ALA A 195 -15.23 -8.29 4.62
C ALA A 195 -14.13 -7.80 5.60
N VAL A 196 -13.41 -6.74 5.26
CA VAL A 196 -12.40 -6.17 6.16
C VAL A 196 -13.08 -5.59 7.42
N THR A 197 -14.20 -4.87 7.28
CA THR A 197 -14.91 -4.29 8.41
C THR A 197 -15.47 -5.36 9.37
N ALA A 198 -15.92 -6.50 8.84
CA ALA A 198 -16.48 -7.60 9.65
C ALA A 198 -15.46 -8.24 10.60
N LEU A 199 -14.16 -8.05 10.36
CA LEU A 199 -13.12 -8.52 11.28
C LEU A 199 -13.21 -7.86 12.67
N ASP A 200 -13.79 -6.65 12.78
CA ASP A 200 -14.02 -6.00 14.09
C ASP A 200 -14.95 -6.84 14.99
N GLU A 201 -16.06 -7.33 14.43
CA GLU A 201 -17.01 -8.17 15.15
C GLU A 201 -16.42 -9.56 15.42
N LEU A 202 -15.78 -10.15 14.42
CA LEU A 202 -15.24 -11.50 14.50
C LEU A 202 -14.16 -11.66 15.58
N TYR A 203 -13.30 -10.65 15.74
CA TYR A 203 -12.20 -10.66 16.71
C TYR A 203 -12.50 -9.84 17.96
N GLY A 204 -13.67 -9.23 18.08
CA GLY A 204 -14.04 -8.39 19.24
C GLY A 204 -13.17 -7.13 19.38
N VAL A 205 -12.72 -6.56 18.27
CA VAL A 205 -11.84 -5.38 18.23
C VAL A 205 -12.52 -4.19 17.55
N GLN A 206 -11.86 -3.03 17.52
CA GLN A 206 -12.33 -1.84 16.81
C GLN A 206 -11.20 -1.23 15.96
N LEU A 207 -10.65 -2.04 15.06
CA LEU A 207 -9.46 -1.70 14.28
C LEU A 207 -9.77 -1.47 12.80
N PHE A 208 -10.80 -2.12 12.26
CA PHE A 208 -11.04 -2.25 10.82
C PHE A 208 -12.21 -1.40 10.29
N GLY A 209 -12.93 -0.70 11.15
CA GLY A 209 -14.13 0.07 10.79
C GLY A 209 -13.91 1.21 9.78
N LEU A 210 -12.68 1.63 9.52
CA LEU A 210 -12.34 2.62 8.48
C LEU A 210 -12.53 2.04 7.07
N ALA A 211 -12.36 0.73 6.87
CA ALA A 211 -12.56 0.07 5.58
C ALA A 211 -13.98 0.27 5.04
N GLY A 212 -15.01 0.25 5.90
CA GLY A 212 -16.41 0.47 5.52
C GLY A 212 -16.74 1.90 5.12
N ARG A 213 -15.81 2.86 5.23
CA ARG A 213 -16.02 4.27 4.89
C ARG A 213 -15.60 4.63 3.47
N THR A 214 -14.91 3.75 2.79
CA THR A 214 -14.36 3.97 1.45
C THR A 214 -14.50 2.73 0.58
N ARG A 215 -14.44 2.94 -0.73
CA ARG A 215 -14.33 1.87 -1.72
C ARG A 215 -12.97 1.94 -2.38
N PRO A 216 -12.26 0.83 -2.55
CA PRO A 216 -11.08 0.78 -3.41
C PRO A 216 -11.39 1.27 -4.82
N LYS A 217 -10.52 2.08 -5.40
CA LYS A 217 -10.71 2.71 -6.71
C LYS A 217 -10.00 1.92 -7.80
N ALA A 218 -10.71 1.61 -8.89
CA ALA A 218 -10.08 1.09 -10.10
C ALA A 218 -9.23 2.18 -10.73
N MET A 219 -7.94 1.92 -10.92
CA MET A 219 -7.04 2.85 -11.61
C MET A 219 -7.27 2.80 -13.12
N ARG A 220 -7.35 3.95 -13.75
CA ARG A 220 -7.44 4.06 -15.20
C ARG A 220 -6.09 3.77 -15.87
N PHE A 221 -5.00 4.16 -15.20
CA PHE A 221 -3.63 3.90 -15.66
C PHE A 221 -3.03 2.65 -15.02
N SER A 222 -3.85 1.59 -14.83
CA SER A 222 -3.46 0.33 -14.22
C SER A 222 -2.23 -0.31 -14.87
N GLU A 223 -2.11 -0.23 -16.20
CA GLU A 223 -0.96 -0.80 -16.90
C GLU A 223 0.37 -0.13 -16.48
N VAL A 224 0.35 1.18 -16.17
CA VAL A 224 1.54 1.86 -15.64
C VAL A 224 1.96 1.28 -14.29
N MET A 225 0.97 0.91 -13.43
CA MET A 225 1.27 0.21 -12.18
C MET A 225 1.95 -1.14 -12.42
N SER A 226 1.55 -1.86 -13.47
CA SER A 226 2.17 -3.15 -13.81
C SER A 226 3.65 -2.99 -14.18
N TYR A 227 4.04 -1.93 -14.90
CA TYR A 227 5.45 -1.64 -15.21
C TYR A 227 6.31 -1.36 -13.98
N ILE A 228 5.71 -0.93 -12.88
CA ILE A 228 6.39 -0.73 -11.59
C ILE A 228 6.07 -1.83 -10.57
N GLN A 229 5.56 -2.98 -11.04
CA GLN A 229 5.29 -4.19 -10.26
C GLN A 229 4.28 -3.98 -9.10
N LEU A 230 3.35 -3.04 -9.23
CA LEU A 230 2.34 -2.76 -8.20
C LEU A 230 0.97 -3.35 -8.54
N THR A 231 0.40 -4.08 -7.58
CA THR A 231 -0.97 -4.62 -7.63
C THR A 231 -2.00 -3.63 -7.10
N GLY A 232 -1.63 -2.85 -6.11
CA GLY A 232 -2.41 -1.78 -5.49
C GLY A 232 -1.50 -0.72 -4.87
N VAL A 233 -2.07 0.37 -4.43
CA VAL A 233 -1.36 1.40 -3.67
C VAL A 233 -2.33 2.24 -2.85
N ILE A 234 -2.03 2.40 -1.58
CA ILE A 234 -2.65 3.45 -0.78
C ILE A 234 -2.08 4.81 -1.17
N PHE A 235 -2.94 5.81 -1.30
CA PHE A 235 -2.53 7.21 -1.39
C PHE A 235 -2.84 7.91 -0.06
N PRO A 236 -1.90 7.91 0.89
CA PRO A 236 -2.16 8.29 2.28
C PRO A 236 -2.59 9.75 2.43
N TYR A 237 -2.14 10.62 1.53
CA TYR A 237 -2.44 12.07 1.55
C TYR A 237 -3.93 12.40 1.58
N ILE A 238 -4.77 11.51 1.04
CA ILE A 238 -6.22 11.63 1.00
C ILE A 238 -6.94 10.36 1.44
N SER A 239 -6.22 9.39 2.02
CA SER A 239 -6.73 8.09 2.49
C SER A 239 -7.54 7.35 1.41
N GLU A 240 -6.93 7.15 0.24
CA GLU A 240 -7.56 6.48 -0.91
C GLU A 240 -6.81 5.20 -1.27
N ALA A 241 -7.54 4.08 -1.36
CA ALA A 241 -7.05 2.80 -1.83
C ALA A 241 -7.24 2.70 -3.35
N ASN A 242 -6.18 2.41 -4.09
CA ASN A 242 -6.16 2.37 -5.55
C ASN A 242 -5.67 1.01 -6.04
N ILE A 243 -6.40 0.42 -6.97
CA ILE A 243 -6.21 -0.97 -7.41
C ILE A 243 -5.81 -0.99 -8.89
N ASN A 244 -4.75 -1.73 -9.18
CA ASN A 244 -4.40 -2.12 -10.53
C ASN A 244 -5.40 -3.18 -11.03
N VAL A 245 -6.34 -2.79 -11.87
CA VAL A 245 -7.35 -3.71 -12.43
C VAL A 245 -6.86 -4.45 -13.68
N HIS A 246 -5.63 -4.19 -14.12
CA HIS A 246 -4.99 -4.89 -15.24
C HIS A 246 -4.28 -6.17 -14.81
N GLN A 247 -4.07 -6.35 -13.50
CA GLN A 247 -3.48 -7.57 -12.93
C GLN A 247 -4.39 -8.81 -13.12
N PRO A 248 -3.87 -10.04 -12.91
CA PRO A 248 -4.68 -11.26 -12.94
C PRO A 248 -5.88 -11.16 -12.00
N ALA A 249 -7.07 -11.48 -12.52
CA ALA A 249 -8.35 -11.16 -11.89
C ALA A 249 -8.52 -11.78 -10.48
N TYR A 250 -7.97 -12.97 -10.23
CA TYR A 250 -8.08 -13.60 -8.90
C TYR A 250 -7.35 -12.80 -7.81
N GLY A 251 -6.33 -11.98 -8.15
CA GLY A 251 -5.58 -11.17 -7.19
C GLY A 251 -6.30 -9.88 -6.79
N ILE A 252 -7.28 -9.42 -7.57
CA ILE A 252 -7.93 -8.12 -7.36
C ILE A 252 -8.61 -8.03 -6.00
N SER A 253 -9.35 -9.07 -5.58
CA SER A 253 -10.08 -9.06 -4.32
C SER A 253 -9.16 -8.99 -3.10
N SER A 254 -8.11 -9.80 -3.07
CA SER A 254 -7.13 -9.75 -1.98
C SER A 254 -6.35 -8.43 -1.99
N THR A 255 -6.03 -7.88 -3.16
CA THR A 255 -5.42 -6.54 -3.26
C THR A 255 -6.35 -5.46 -2.69
N MET A 256 -7.66 -5.52 -2.96
CA MET A 256 -8.63 -4.59 -2.35
C MET A 256 -8.60 -4.65 -0.83
N CYS A 257 -8.63 -5.85 -0.25
CA CYS A 257 -8.57 -6.05 1.21
C CYS A 257 -7.23 -5.57 1.79
N HIS A 258 -6.13 -5.77 1.06
CA HIS A 258 -4.80 -5.30 1.43
C HIS A 258 -4.74 -3.77 1.51
N GLU A 259 -5.17 -3.06 0.48
CA GLU A 259 -5.18 -1.59 0.46
C GLU A 259 -6.15 -1.01 1.52
N LEU A 260 -7.26 -1.70 1.78
CA LEU A 260 -8.17 -1.33 2.88
C LEU A 260 -7.54 -1.53 4.26
N SER A 261 -6.63 -2.49 4.41
CA SER A 261 -5.86 -2.68 5.64
C SER A 261 -4.97 -1.48 5.93
N HIS A 262 -4.35 -0.92 4.88
CA HIS A 262 -3.60 0.33 4.99
C HIS A 262 -4.50 1.53 5.35
N ILE A 263 -5.73 1.60 4.82
CA ILE A 263 -6.72 2.61 5.25
C ILE A 263 -7.03 2.49 6.75
N CYS A 264 -7.02 1.27 7.29
CA CYS A 264 -7.19 1.02 8.72
C CYS A 264 -5.94 1.32 9.56
N GLY A 265 -4.86 1.77 8.92
CA GLY A 265 -3.60 2.15 9.57
C GLY A 265 -2.63 1.00 9.80
N PHE A 266 -2.80 -0.16 9.16
CA PHE A 266 -1.82 -1.23 9.18
C PHE A 266 -0.86 -1.06 8.00
N MET A 267 0.27 -0.34 8.25
CA MET A 267 1.21 0.03 7.19
C MET A 267 2.27 -1.03 6.92
N ARG A 268 2.42 -2.03 7.79
CA ARG A 268 3.35 -3.14 7.57
C ARG A 268 2.77 -4.11 6.56
N GLU A 269 3.55 -4.43 5.53
CA GLU A 269 3.13 -5.25 4.39
C GLU A 269 2.71 -6.67 4.79
N ASP A 270 3.46 -7.28 5.72
CA ASP A 270 3.15 -8.58 6.28
C ASP A 270 1.78 -8.61 7.00
N GLU A 271 1.45 -7.55 7.73
CA GLU A 271 0.17 -7.40 8.40
C GLU A 271 -0.96 -7.10 7.43
N ALA A 272 -0.73 -6.21 6.46
CA ALA A 272 -1.74 -5.90 5.44
C ALA A 272 -2.11 -7.14 4.59
N ASN A 273 -1.11 -7.94 4.21
CA ASN A 273 -1.34 -9.23 3.55
C ASN A 273 -2.09 -10.22 4.44
N PHE A 274 -1.76 -10.29 5.73
CA PHE A 274 -2.44 -11.17 6.66
C PHE A 274 -3.89 -10.74 6.92
N ILE A 275 -4.15 -9.44 7.13
CA ILE A 275 -5.52 -8.90 7.27
C ILE A 275 -6.32 -9.17 5.98
N SER A 276 -5.70 -8.96 4.83
CA SER A 276 -6.31 -9.30 3.54
C SER A 276 -6.72 -10.78 3.47
N TYR A 277 -5.81 -11.67 3.88
CA TYR A 277 -6.11 -13.10 3.96
C TYR A 277 -7.30 -13.39 4.88
N LEU A 278 -7.30 -12.85 6.10
CA LEU A 278 -8.39 -13.05 7.07
C LEU A 278 -9.73 -12.55 6.54
N ALA A 279 -9.77 -11.35 5.96
CA ALA A 279 -10.98 -10.78 5.38
C ALA A 279 -11.54 -11.66 4.24
N CYS A 280 -10.66 -12.12 3.38
CA CYS A 280 -11.01 -13.04 2.30
C CYS A 280 -11.49 -14.40 2.84
N TYR A 281 -10.77 -14.99 3.80
CA TYR A 281 -11.07 -16.30 4.39
C TYR A 281 -12.45 -16.34 5.04
N HIS A 282 -12.83 -15.31 5.79
CA HIS A 282 -14.11 -15.22 6.49
C HIS A 282 -15.24 -14.63 5.65
N SER A 283 -14.97 -14.24 4.40
CA SER A 283 -15.99 -13.70 3.50
C SER A 283 -17.02 -14.75 3.08
N GLY A 284 -18.27 -14.33 2.91
CA GLY A 284 -19.31 -15.13 2.26
C GLY A 284 -19.12 -15.27 0.75
N SER A 285 -18.24 -14.48 0.12
CA SER A 285 -17.98 -14.51 -1.32
C SER A 285 -16.95 -15.59 -1.68
N THR A 286 -17.33 -16.50 -2.57
CA THR A 286 -16.42 -17.54 -3.09
C THR A 286 -15.21 -16.91 -3.80
N GLU A 287 -15.39 -15.82 -4.55
CA GLU A 287 -14.31 -15.11 -5.25
C GLU A 287 -13.29 -14.51 -4.27
N LEU A 288 -13.76 -13.86 -3.20
CA LEU A 288 -12.86 -13.36 -2.16
C LEU A 288 -12.11 -14.50 -1.47
N ARG A 289 -12.83 -15.57 -1.10
CA ARG A 289 -12.21 -16.75 -0.46
C ARG A 289 -11.13 -17.37 -1.34
N TYR A 290 -11.40 -17.52 -2.64
CA TYR A 290 -10.42 -18.02 -3.59
C TYR A 290 -9.21 -17.09 -3.71
N SER A 291 -9.44 -15.79 -3.84
CA SER A 291 -8.38 -14.79 -3.88
C SER A 291 -7.47 -14.84 -2.64
N GLY A 292 -8.05 -14.98 -1.44
CA GLY A 292 -7.31 -15.16 -0.19
C GLY A 292 -6.53 -16.47 -0.15
N ALA A 293 -7.14 -17.59 -0.56
CA ALA A 293 -6.46 -18.88 -0.62
C ALA A 293 -5.24 -18.83 -1.56
N MET A 294 -5.38 -18.19 -2.73
CA MET A 294 -4.28 -17.98 -3.67
C MET A 294 -3.18 -17.08 -3.09
N LEU A 295 -3.54 -15.99 -2.40
CA LEU A 295 -2.60 -15.13 -1.70
C LEU A 295 -1.78 -15.93 -0.67
N GLY A 296 -2.45 -16.65 0.22
CA GLY A 296 -1.81 -17.50 1.22
C GLY A 296 -0.93 -18.58 0.61
N LEU A 297 -1.42 -19.29 -0.40
CA LEU A 297 -0.70 -20.36 -1.11
C LEU A 297 0.60 -19.83 -1.74
N ILE A 298 0.54 -18.69 -2.46
CA ILE A 298 1.72 -18.10 -3.11
C ILE A 298 2.77 -17.70 -2.06
N HIS A 299 2.37 -17.04 -0.98
CA HIS A 299 3.30 -16.63 0.08
C HIS A 299 3.92 -17.84 0.80
N ALA A 300 3.11 -18.83 1.17
CA ALA A 300 3.58 -20.02 1.87
C ALA A 300 4.51 -20.86 0.99
N THR A 301 4.17 -21.11 -0.27
CA THR A 301 4.99 -21.87 -1.21
C THR A 301 6.30 -21.14 -1.57
N ASN A 302 6.27 -19.83 -1.76
CA ASN A 302 7.47 -19.02 -1.98
C ASN A 302 8.43 -19.07 -0.77
N ARG A 303 7.91 -19.18 0.45
CA ARG A 303 8.73 -19.38 1.63
C ARG A 303 9.27 -20.81 1.69
N LEU A 304 8.42 -21.82 1.41
CA LEU A 304 8.80 -23.23 1.44
C LEU A 304 9.94 -23.54 0.46
N THR A 305 9.88 -23.03 -0.77
CA THR A 305 10.89 -23.26 -1.81
C THR A 305 12.29 -22.71 -1.45
N ARG A 306 12.39 -21.78 -0.49
CA ARG A 306 13.68 -21.30 0.01
C ARG A 306 14.38 -22.32 0.92
N TYR A 307 13.62 -23.22 1.54
CA TYR A 307 14.14 -24.28 2.39
C TYR A 307 14.27 -25.61 1.65
N ASP A 308 13.34 -25.88 0.73
CA ASP A 308 13.26 -27.11 -0.04
C ASP A 308 12.72 -26.81 -1.46
N ALA A 309 13.63 -26.84 -2.43
CA ALA A 309 13.29 -26.54 -3.83
C ALA A 309 12.35 -27.58 -4.45
N ASP A 310 12.32 -28.82 -3.94
CA ASP A 310 11.47 -29.89 -4.44
C ASP A 310 10.07 -29.87 -3.80
N ALA A 311 9.91 -29.20 -2.67
CA ALA A 311 8.63 -29.11 -1.97
C ALA A 311 7.51 -28.49 -2.80
N TRP A 312 7.84 -27.59 -3.74
CA TRP A 312 6.85 -27.07 -4.70
C TRP A 312 6.22 -28.18 -5.55
N ARG A 313 6.99 -29.18 -5.96
CA ARG A 313 6.45 -30.29 -6.77
C ARG A 313 5.42 -31.10 -6.01
N GLU A 314 5.64 -31.32 -4.69
CA GLU A 314 4.68 -32.01 -3.82
C GLU A 314 3.38 -31.21 -3.70
N VAL A 315 3.47 -29.91 -3.42
CA VAL A 315 2.30 -29.04 -3.30
C VAL A 315 1.60 -28.87 -4.66
N GLY A 316 2.37 -28.68 -5.73
CA GLY A 316 1.87 -28.55 -7.08
C GLY A 316 1.07 -29.76 -7.55
N ALA A 317 1.46 -30.98 -7.13
CA ALA A 317 0.74 -32.19 -7.45
C ALA A 317 -0.67 -32.30 -6.78
N LEU A 318 -0.91 -31.49 -5.75
CA LEU A 318 -2.23 -31.39 -5.08
C LEU A 318 -3.16 -30.42 -5.78
N LEU A 319 -2.65 -29.54 -6.65
CA LEU A 319 -3.41 -28.45 -7.25
C LEU A 319 -4.20 -28.96 -8.48
N PRO A 320 -5.51 -28.68 -8.55
CA PRO A 320 -6.29 -28.98 -9.74
C PRO A 320 -5.87 -28.09 -10.91
N GLU A 321 -6.18 -28.53 -12.12
CA GLU A 321 -5.77 -27.87 -13.37
C GLU A 321 -6.19 -26.40 -13.44
N GLY A 322 -7.37 -26.04 -12.94
CA GLY A 322 -7.85 -24.65 -12.90
C GLY A 322 -6.92 -23.72 -12.09
N VAL A 323 -6.46 -24.16 -10.91
CA VAL A 323 -5.50 -23.41 -10.08
C VAL A 323 -4.15 -23.28 -10.79
N LEU A 324 -3.69 -24.36 -11.44
CA LEU A 324 -2.44 -24.33 -12.21
C LEU A 324 -2.54 -23.39 -13.41
N ARG A 325 -3.68 -23.32 -14.09
CA ARG A 325 -3.92 -22.35 -15.18
C ARG A 325 -3.87 -20.92 -14.67
N ASP A 326 -4.47 -20.62 -13.53
CA ASP A 326 -4.46 -19.30 -12.92
C ASP A 326 -3.04 -18.87 -12.52
N LEU A 327 -2.26 -19.76 -11.91
CA LEU A 327 -0.85 -19.52 -11.57
C LEU A 327 0.02 -19.30 -12.82
N ALA A 328 -0.21 -20.10 -13.87
CA ALA A 328 0.50 -19.94 -15.15
C ALA A 328 0.12 -18.63 -15.86
N ALA A 329 -1.15 -18.23 -15.81
CA ALA A 329 -1.61 -16.94 -16.33
C ALA A 329 -0.96 -15.76 -15.57
N ASN A 330 -0.86 -15.86 -14.25
CA ASN A 330 -0.18 -14.88 -13.42
C ASN A 330 1.31 -14.76 -13.78
N SER A 331 1.99 -15.88 -13.89
CA SER A 331 3.42 -15.89 -14.28
C SER A 331 3.65 -15.28 -15.66
N ARG A 332 2.80 -15.64 -16.64
CA ARG A 332 2.86 -15.03 -17.98
C ARG A 332 2.56 -13.53 -17.97
N TYR A 333 1.64 -13.10 -17.11
CA TYR A 333 1.31 -11.68 -16.97
C TYR A 333 2.50 -10.88 -16.48
N TRP A 334 3.08 -11.24 -15.34
CA TRP A 334 4.18 -10.49 -14.73
C TRP A 334 5.48 -10.57 -15.54
N ALA A 335 5.74 -11.68 -16.21
CA ALA A 335 6.90 -11.80 -17.12
C ALA A 335 6.92 -10.75 -18.25
N ARG A 336 5.76 -10.19 -18.63
CA ARG A 336 5.70 -9.08 -19.62
C ARG A 336 6.20 -7.76 -19.06
N TYR A 337 6.16 -7.60 -17.74
CA TYR A 337 6.54 -6.38 -17.01
C TYR A 337 7.87 -6.55 -16.25
N ASP A 338 8.58 -7.64 -16.49
CA ASP A 338 9.95 -7.85 -15.98
C ASP A 338 10.92 -6.98 -16.79
N THR A 339 11.10 -5.75 -16.34
CA THR A 339 11.84 -4.70 -17.04
C THR A 339 12.79 -3.97 -16.07
N PRO A 340 13.85 -3.28 -16.57
CA PRO A 340 14.72 -2.47 -15.73
C PRO A 340 13.98 -1.39 -14.91
N VAL A 341 12.78 -0.98 -15.35
CA VAL A 341 11.91 -0.06 -14.60
C VAL A 341 11.36 -0.78 -13.38
N GLY A 342 10.84 -2.01 -13.54
CA GLY A 342 10.37 -2.86 -12.45
C GLY A 342 11.46 -3.12 -11.42
N GLU A 343 12.64 -3.58 -11.85
CA GLU A 343 13.79 -3.80 -10.95
C GLU A 343 14.19 -2.54 -10.15
N THR A 344 14.06 -1.37 -10.77
CA THR A 344 14.36 -0.10 -10.10
C THR A 344 13.28 0.22 -9.07
N ALA A 345 12.01 0.00 -9.40
CA ALA A 345 10.89 0.18 -8.49
C ALA A 345 11.01 -0.75 -7.27
N ASP A 346 11.36 -2.02 -7.47
CA ASP A 346 11.59 -2.98 -6.38
C ASP A 346 12.71 -2.55 -5.43
N ARG A 347 13.82 -2.05 -5.98
CA ARG A 347 14.92 -1.50 -5.15
C ARG A 347 14.49 -0.29 -4.32
N TRP A 348 13.67 0.60 -4.89
CA TRP A 348 13.13 1.74 -4.17
C TRP A 348 12.15 1.30 -3.07
N ASN A 349 11.28 0.34 -3.38
CA ASN A 349 10.35 -0.23 -2.41
C ASN A 349 11.09 -0.91 -1.25
N ASP A 350 12.09 -1.73 -1.53
CA ASP A 350 12.94 -2.37 -0.51
C ASP A 350 13.63 -1.35 0.40
N ALA A 351 14.20 -0.28 -0.19
CA ALA A 351 14.82 0.80 0.58
C ALA A 351 13.79 1.55 1.44
N TYR A 352 12.59 1.80 0.92
CA TYR A 352 11.49 2.43 1.65
C TYR A 352 11.04 1.57 2.85
N LEU A 353 10.81 0.29 2.66
CA LEU A 353 10.42 -0.64 3.73
C LEU A 353 11.48 -0.70 4.83
N LYS A 354 12.76 -0.78 4.47
CA LYS A 354 13.88 -0.77 5.42
C LYS A 354 13.97 0.53 6.21
N ALA A 355 13.68 1.68 5.60
CA ALA A 355 13.64 2.96 6.30
C ALA A 355 12.51 3.05 7.33
N ASN A 356 11.39 2.32 7.08
CA ASN A 356 10.16 2.34 7.88
C ASN A 356 10.04 1.15 8.84
N ALA A 357 11.10 0.83 9.56
CA ALA A 357 11.15 -0.22 10.59
C ALA A 357 10.92 -1.67 10.10
N GLN A 358 10.82 -1.90 8.80
CA GLN A 358 10.83 -3.24 8.20
C GLN A 358 12.28 -3.59 7.79
N THR A 359 13.12 -3.88 8.78
CA THR A 359 14.58 -4.11 8.60
C THR A 359 14.90 -5.16 7.55
N ASP A 360 13.98 -6.11 7.33
CA ASP A 360 14.13 -7.18 6.35
C ASP A 360 13.69 -6.76 4.94
N GLY A 361 13.20 -5.52 4.75
CA GLY A 361 12.73 -5.01 3.46
C GLY A 361 11.65 -5.90 2.86
N VAL A 362 11.76 -6.24 1.59
CA VAL A 362 10.83 -7.17 0.90
C VAL A 362 10.83 -8.59 1.49
N GLN A 363 11.81 -8.98 2.32
CA GLN A 363 11.77 -10.26 3.04
C GLN A 363 10.75 -10.26 4.19
N SER A 364 10.25 -9.10 4.61
CA SER A 364 9.17 -8.98 5.60
C SER A 364 7.90 -9.73 5.20
N TYR A 365 7.66 -9.92 3.90
CA TYR A 365 6.57 -10.77 3.41
C TYR A 365 6.59 -12.20 3.97
N GLY A 366 7.75 -12.69 4.44
CA GLY A 366 7.85 -13.96 5.15
C GLY A 366 7.10 -14.01 6.47
N ARG A 367 6.94 -12.87 7.17
CA ARG A 367 6.23 -12.78 8.46
C ARG A 367 4.70 -12.96 8.35
N MET A 368 4.11 -12.65 7.17
CA MET A 368 2.73 -13.04 6.90
C MET A 368 2.52 -14.55 7.11
N VAL A 369 3.48 -15.36 6.67
CA VAL A 369 3.38 -16.84 6.80
C VAL A 369 3.43 -17.28 8.26
N ASP A 370 4.19 -16.61 9.13
CA ASP A 370 4.20 -16.89 10.56
C ASP A 370 2.83 -16.58 11.20
N LEU A 371 2.18 -15.49 10.78
CA LEU A 371 0.82 -15.15 11.20
C LEU A 371 -0.21 -16.17 10.70
N LEU A 372 -0.08 -16.66 9.44
CA LEU A 372 -0.93 -17.72 8.91
C LEU A 372 -0.77 -19.01 9.71
N ILE A 373 0.45 -19.40 10.05
CA ILE A 373 0.71 -20.58 10.87
C ILE A 373 0.08 -20.43 12.25
N ALA A 374 0.26 -19.28 12.91
CA ALA A 374 -0.36 -19.01 14.20
C ALA A 374 -1.91 -19.09 14.11
N PHE A 375 -2.49 -18.55 13.05
CA PHE A 375 -3.92 -18.60 12.79
C PHE A 375 -4.42 -20.05 12.63
N TYR A 376 -3.77 -20.87 11.82
CA TYR A 376 -4.18 -22.25 11.57
C TYR A 376 -3.95 -23.17 12.77
N ARG A 377 -2.88 -22.95 13.55
CA ARG A 377 -2.64 -23.62 14.83
C ARG A 377 -3.74 -23.31 15.84
N ALA A 378 -4.14 -22.05 15.95
CA ALA A 378 -5.23 -21.65 16.86
C ALA A 378 -6.57 -22.32 16.51
N GLN A 379 -6.75 -22.73 15.25
CA GLN A 379 -7.92 -23.50 14.80
C GLN A 379 -7.73 -25.03 14.86
N GLY A 380 -6.54 -25.52 15.23
CA GLY A 380 -6.23 -26.96 15.28
C GLY A 380 -6.18 -27.61 13.89
N LEU A 381 -5.85 -26.88 12.85
CA LEU A 381 -5.81 -27.36 11.46
C LEU A 381 -4.40 -27.75 10.99
N ILE A 382 -3.36 -27.29 11.71
CA ILE A 382 -1.95 -27.70 11.52
C ILE A 382 -1.25 -27.82 12.85
#